data_b6f440b8771daeba023b5f581964194c
#
_entry.id   b6f440b8771daeba023b5f581964194c
#
_cell.length_a   1.000
_cell.length_b   1.000
_cell.length_c   1.000
_cell.angle_alpha   90.00
_cell.angle_beta   90.00
_cell.angle_gamma   90.00
#
_symmetry.space_group_name_H-M   'P 1'
#
loop_
_entity.id
_entity.type
_entity.pdbx_description
1 polymer ?
#
loop_
_entity_poly.entity_id
_entity_poly.type
_entity_poly.pdbx_seq_one_letter_code
_entity_poly.pdbx_strand_id
1 'polypeptide(L)'
;MIRKERVRNLYSLKMKRIYEGIAPEDGFRILVDRIWPRGIKKENAGVDLWLKDIAPSPELRKWFCHDPEKFEDFKVRYLEELETEPVKQKAVRSVLQKLEEGDVTFVYAAKDPVHNHVVVLRDYFLDKNHE
;
A
#
# COMPACT_ATOMS: atom_id res chain seq x y z
N MET A 1 27.47 -8.33 -6.46
CA MET A 1 27.23 -8.53 -5.62
C MET A 1 26.59 -7.68 -4.87
N ILE A 2 26.26 -7.07 -4.76
CA ILE A 2 25.87 -6.09 -4.01
C ILE A 2 24.44 -5.82 -3.99
N ARG A 3 23.69 -6.26 -4.93
CA ARG A 3 22.29 -5.99 -4.93
C ARG A 3 21.56 -6.59 -3.80
N LYS A 4 22.07 -7.68 -3.26
CA LYS A 4 21.45 -8.25 -2.12
C LYS A 4 21.57 -7.37 -0.92
N GLU A 5 22.62 -6.60 -0.84
CA GLU A 5 22.77 -5.67 0.24
C GLU A 5 21.69 -4.63 0.19
N ARG A 6 21.29 -4.20 -1.01
CA ARG A 6 20.23 -3.22 -1.09
C ARG A 6 18.93 -3.74 -0.54
N VAL A 7 18.62 -5.00 -0.84
CA VAL A 7 17.42 -5.62 -0.31
C VAL A 7 17.45 -5.65 1.20
N ARG A 8 18.61 -6.02 1.76
CA ARG A 8 18.73 -6.09 3.19
C ARG A 8 18.65 -4.75 3.87
N ASN A 9 18.82 -3.66 3.13
CA ASN A 9 18.78 -2.32 3.71
C ASN A 9 17.38 -1.76 3.83
N LEU A 10 16.36 -2.49 3.35
CA LEU A 10 15.01 -1.99 3.47
C LEU A 10 14.45 -2.30 4.85
N TYR A 11 13.69 -1.36 5.36
CA TYR A 11 13.08 -1.48 6.66
C TYR A 11 11.77 -2.28 6.58
N SER A 12 11.07 -2.39 7.68
CA SER A 12 9.86 -3.21 7.71
C SER A 12 8.68 -2.49 7.08
N LEU A 13 7.79 -3.28 6.48
CA LEU A 13 6.58 -2.77 5.86
C LEU A 13 5.39 -3.46 6.52
N LYS A 14 4.51 -2.65 7.10
CA LYS A 14 3.32 -3.14 7.80
C LYS A 14 2.07 -2.55 7.18
N MET A 15 0.93 -3.09 7.54
CA MET A 15 -0.35 -2.51 7.14
C MET A 15 -1.27 -2.45 8.35
N LYS A 16 -2.16 -1.44 8.36
CA LYS A 16 -2.98 -1.16 9.51
C LYS A 16 -4.20 -0.36 9.09
N ARG A 17 -5.36 -0.67 9.64
CA ARG A 17 -6.51 0.18 9.38
C ARG A 17 -6.26 1.53 10.04
N ILE A 18 -6.62 2.59 9.31
CA ILE A 18 -6.38 3.95 9.83
C ILE A 18 -7.16 4.19 11.13
N TYR A 19 -8.25 3.44 11.32
CA TYR A 19 -9.09 3.60 12.51
C TYR A 19 -8.46 2.99 13.77
N GLU A 20 -7.35 2.25 13.63
CA GLU A 20 -6.67 1.68 14.78
C GLU A 20 -5.78 2.68 15.50
N GLY A 21 -5.62 3.86 14.95
CA GLY A 21 -4.87 4.90 15.63
C GLY A 21 -3.39 4.88 15.30
N ILE A 22 -2.69 5.87 15.83
CA ILE A 22 -1.28 6.09 15.55
C ILE A 22 -0.44 5.43 16.63
N ALA A 23 0.65 4.76 16.22
CA ALA A 23 1.59 4.17 17.15
C ALA A 23 3.01 4.53 16.75
N PRO A 24 3.94 4.68 17.71
CA PRO A 24 5.31 5.05 17.38
C PRO A 24 6.00 4.07 16.43
N GLU A 25 5.68 2.79 16.55
CA GLU A 25 6.31 1.79 15.72
C GLU A 25 5.79 1.78 14.28
N ASP A 26 4.78 2.60 13.97
CA ASP A 26 4.27 2.68 12.60
C ASP A 26 5.29 3.26 11.63
N GLY A 27 6.18 4.10 12.12
CA GLY A 27 7.13 4.77 11.24
C GLY A 27 6.44 5.73 10.30
N PHE A 28 6.83 5.72 9.04
CA PHE A 28 6.25 6.62 8.03
C PHE A 28 4.91 6.04 7.58
N ARG A 29 3.83 6.80 7.77
CA ARG A 29 2.48 6.31 7.50
C ARG A 29 2.01 6.80 6.15
N ILE A 30 1.74 5.86 5.25
CA ILE A 30 1.29 6.17 3.89
C ILE A 30 -0.15 5.70 3.73
N LEU A 31 -1.05 6.63 3.43
CA LEU A 31 -2.43 6.27 3.10
C LEU A 31 -2.47 5.82 1.66
N VAL A 32 -2.90 4.59 1.42
CA VAL A 32 -2.87 3.98 0.09
C VAL A 32 -4.26 3.81 -0.52
N ASP A 33 -5.26 4.48 0.04
CA ASP A 33 -6.61 4.51 -0.52
C ASP A 33 -6.74 5.68 -1.48
N ARG A 34 -7.60 5.54 -2.48
CA ARG A 34 -7.83 6.63 -3.43
C ARG A 34 -8.68 7.72 -2.82
N ILE A 35 -9.57 7.36 -1.88
CA ILE A 35 -10.52 8.30 -1.28
C ILE A 35 -10.15 8.46 0.19
N TRP A 36 -10.24 9.71 0.68
CA TRP A 36 -9.93 9.98 2.09
C TRP A 36 -10.90 9.23 2.99
N PRO A 37 -10.42 8.60 4.06
CA PRO A 37 -11.27 7.79 4.94
C PRO A 37 -12.34 8.62 5.62
N ARG A 38 -13.57 8.09 5.65
CA ARG A 38 -14.69 8.78 6.23
C ARG A 38 -14.49 8.95 7.74
N GLY A 39 -14.80 10.14 8.23
CA GLY A 39 -14.75 10.39 9.66
C GLY A 39 -13.39 10.67 10.24
N ILE A 40 -12.34 10.68 9.43
CA ILE A 40 -10.99 10.95 9.90
C ILE A 40 -10.59 12.36 9.52
N LYS A 41 -10.28 13.18 10.53
CA LYS A 41 -9.81 14.54 10.28
C LYS A 41 -8.32 14.47 9.93
N LYS A 42 -7.89 15.31 8.99
CA LYS A 42 -6.51 15.30 8.56
C LYS A 42 -5.53 15.54 9.70
N GLU A 43 -5.87 16.44 10.59
CA GLU A 43 -4.97 16.77 11.70
C GLU A 43 -4.82 15.62 12.70
N ASN A 44 -5.75 14.66 12.68
CA ASN A 44 -5.70 13.52 13.61
C ASN A 44 -5.30 12.22 12.93
N ALA A 45 -5.07 12.25 11.63
CA ALA A 45 -4.87 11.01 10.87
C ALA A 45 -3.45 10.46 11.00
N GLY A 46 -2.48 11.33 11.25
CA GLY A 46 -1.10 10.89 11.29
C GLY A 46 -0.60 10.37 9.95
N VAL A 47 -1.18 10.86 8.84
CA VAL A 47 -0.77 10.45 7.50
C VAL A 47 0.38 11.32 7.06
N ASP A 48 1.53 10.71 6.81
CA ASP A 48 2.70 11.44 6.35
C ASP A 48 2.66 11.65 4.85
N LEU A 49 2.00 10.75 4.12
CA LEU A 49 1.88 10.85 2.68
C LEU A 49 0.58 10.18 2.23
N TRP A 50 -0.22 10.87 1.45
CA TRP A 50 -1.41 10.27 0.84
C TRP A 50 -1.07 9.93 -0.60
N LEU A 51 -0.87 8.63 -0.86
CA LEU A 51 -0.39 8.16 -2.16
C LEU A 51 -1.54 7.54 -2.94
N LYS A 52 -2.53 8.34 -3.29
CA LYS A 52 -3.74 7.84 -3.92
C LYS A 52 -3.49 7.18 -5.27
N ASP A 53 -2.43 7.58 -5.96
CA ASP A 53 -2.15 7.00 -7.27
C ASP A 53 -1.71 5.55 -7.22
N ILE A 54 -1.33 5.04 -6.04
CA ILE A 54 -0.93 3.65 -5.94
C ILE A 54 -2.14 2.72 -5.77
N ALA A 55 -3.31 3.28 -5.46
CA ALA A 55 -4.53 2.49 -5.30
C ALA A 55 -4.99 1.92 -6.63
N PRO A 56 -5.82 0.86 -6.62
CA PRO A 56 -6.36 0.33 -7.87
C PRO A 56 -7.13 1.39 -8.63
N SER A 57 -7.22 1.24 -9.94
CA SER A 57 -7.98 2.16 -10.76
C SER A 57 -9.44 2.20 -10.29
N PRO A 58 -10.16 3.30 -10.55
CA PRO A 58 -11.57 3.35 -10.20
C PRO A 58 -12.38 2.24 -10.85
N GLU A 59 -12.04 1.86 -12.08
CA GLU A 59 -12.73 0.79 -12.78
C GLU A 59 -12.52 -0.55 -12.08
N LEU A 60 -11.28 -0.85 -11.69
CA LEU A 60 -10.97 -2.10 -11.04
C LEU A 60 -11.61 -2.15 -9.66
N ARG A 61 -11.59 -1.03 -8.93
CA ARG A 61 -12.19 -0.95 -7.61
C ARG A 61 -13.70 -1.20 -7.69
N LYS A 62 -14.35 -0.61 -8.68
CA LYS A 62 -15.78 -0.81 -8.86
C LYS A 62 -16.11 -2.26 -9.20
N TRP A 63 -15.33 -2.86 -10.10
CA TRP A 63 -15.55 -4.25 -10.48
C TRP A 63 -15.39 -5.17 -9.29
N PHE A 64 -14.36 -4.95 -8.48
CA PHE A 64 -14.09 -5.80 -7.32
C PHE A 64 -15.19 -5.65 -6.26
N CYS A 65 -15.52 -4.42 -5.93
CA CYS A 65 -16.62 -4.08 -5.00
C CYS A 65 -16.58 -4.91 -3.71
N HIS A 66 -15.38 -5.12 -3.17
CA HIS A 66 -15.18 -5.86 -1.90
C HIS A 66 -15.73 -7.27 -1.93
N ASP A 67 -15.84 -7.88 -3.10
CA ASP A 67 -16.38 -9.24 -3.24
C ASP A 67 -15.23 -10.24 -3.08
N PRO A 68 -15.20 -11.02 -1.97
CA PRO A 68 -14.09 -11.95 -1.76
C PRO A 68 -13.94 -12.99 -2.87
N GLU A 69 -15.03 -13.33 -3.56
CA GLU A 69 -14.96 -14.32 -4.63
C GLU A 69 -14.23 -13.81 -5.85
N LYS A 70 -14.11 -12.48 -5.97
CA LYS A 70 -13.37 -11.88 -7.07
C LYS A 70 -11.92 -11.59 -6.71
N PHE A 71 -11.51 -11.89 -5.48
CA PHE A 71 -10.23 -11.42 -4.98
C PHE A 71 -9.05 -11.95 -5.79
N GLU A 72 -9.06 -13.21 -6.19
CA GLU A 72 -7.92 -13.76 -6.94
C GLU A 72 -7.77 -13.08 -8.30
N ASP A 73 -8.88 -12.85 -9.00
CA ASP A 73 -8.82 -12.12 -10.27
C ASP A 73 -8.46 -10.65 -10.04
N PHE A 74 -8.97 -10.06 -8.97
CA PHE A 74 -8.63 -8.70 -8.61
C PHE A 74 -7.11 -8.57 -8.41
N LYS A 75 -6.53 -9.52 -7.70
CA LYS A 75 -5.09 -9.51 -7.43
C LYS A 75 -4.28 -9.46 -8.73
N VAL A 76 -4.64 -10.34 -9.67
CA VAL A 76 -3.93 -10.38 -10.95
C VAL A 76 -4.04 -9.05 -11.68
N ARG A 77 -5.25 -8.49 -11.72
CA ARG A 77 -5.48 -7.23 -12.44
C ARG A 77 -4.76 -6.06 -11.76
N TYR A 78 -4.77 -6.04 -10.44
CA TYR A 78 -4.10 -4.95 -9.72
C TYR A 78 -2.59 -5.03 -9.89
N LEU A 79 -2.03 -6.24 -9.83
CA LEU A 79 -0.60 -6.42 -10.08
C LEU A 79 -0.22 -5.94 -11.46
N GLU A 80 -1.07 -6.20 -12.45
CA GLU A 80 -0.82 -5.73 -13.80
C GLU A 80 -0.82 -4.20 -13.86
N GLU A 81 -1.77 -3.55 -13.17
CA GLU A 81 -1.78 -2.09 -13.12
C GLU A 81 -0.49 -1.55 -12.50
N LEU A 82 -0.06 -2.17 -11.41
CA LEU A 82 1.16 -1.73 -10.73
C LEU A 82 2.39 -1.87 -11.62
N GLU A 83 2.42 -2.88 -12.46
CA GLU A 83 3.59 -3.14 -13.29
C GLU A 83 3.60 -2.34 -14.59
N THR A 84 2.45 -1.89 -15.07
CA THR A 84 2.38 -1.30 -16.41
C THR A 84 2.03 0.18 -16.44
N GLU A 85 1.37 0.72 -15.42
CA GLU A 85 0.90 2.11 -15.47
C GLU A 85 1.97 3.05 -14.94
N PRO A 86 2.41 4.02 -15.76
CA PRO A 86 3.51 4.89 -15.37
C PRO A 86 3.27 5.65 -14.05
N VAL A 87 2.03 6.10 -13.83
CA VAL A 87 1.70 6.83 -12.61
C VAL A 87 1.87 5.93 -11.39
N LYS A 88 1.46 4.66 -11.50
CA LYS A 88 1.62 3.72 -10.40
C LYS A 88 3.08 3.33 -10.22
N GLN A 89 3.83 3.22 -11.30
CA GLN A 89 5.26 2.92 -11.21
C GLN A 89 6.00 4.03 -10.46
N LYS A 90 5.61 5.28 -10.71
CA LYS A 90 6.21 6.39 -9.97
C LYS A 90 5.88 6.29 -8.49
N ALA A 91 4.63 5.93 -8.16
CA ALA A 91 4.23 5.77 -6.77
C ALA A 91 4.99 4.61 -6.10
N VAL A 92 5.20 3.52 -6.83
CA VAL A 92 5.98 2.40 -6.32
C VAL A 92 7.39 2.85 -5.94
N ARG A 93 8.02 3.66 -6.79
CA ARG A 93 9.36 4.15 -6.49
C ARG A 93 9.38 5.03 -5.24
N SER A 94 8.32 5.80 -5.02
CA SER A 94 8.22 6.62 -3.81
C SER A 94 8.20 5.75 -2.56
N VAL A 95 7.46 4.65 -2.59
CA VAL A 95 7.40 3.75 -1.44
C VAL A 95 8.75 3.10 -1.19
N LEU A 96 9.40 2.63 -2.27
CA LEU A 96 10.70 1.98 -2.12
C LEU A 96 11.72 2.94 -1.51
N GLN A 97 11.67 4.20 -1.90
CA GLN A 97 12.56 5.20 -1.33
C GLN A 97 12.32 5.36 0.18
N LYS A 98 11.06 5.40 0.58
CA LYS A 98 10.75 5.53 2.00
C LYS A 98 11.18 4.31 2.80
N LEU A 99 11.07 3.12 2.21
CA LEU A 99 11.53 1.90 2.86
C LEU A 99 13.03 1.87 3.05
N GLU A 100 13.77 2.61 2.25
CA GLU A 100 15.22 2.73 2.44
C GLU A 100 15.55 3.68 3.58
N GLU A 101 14.61 4.51 3.98
CA GLU A 101 14.82 5.51 5.02
C GLU A 101 14.33 5.07 6.40
N GLY A 102 13.38 4.15 6.47
CA GLY A 102 12.84 3.71 7.74
C GLY A 102 11.64 2.82 7.55
N ASP A 103 11.03 2.45 8.67
CA ASP A 103 9.84 1.62 8.66
C ASP A 103 8.66 2.36 8.05
N VAL A 104 7.82 1.62 7.33
CA VAL A 104 6.65 2.17 6.67
C VAL A 104 5.42 1.37 7.07
N THR A 105 4.30 2.05 7.28
CA THR A 105 3.02 1.39 7.48
C THR A 105 2.03 1.91 6.45
N PHE A 106 1.45 1.00 5.67
CA PHE A 106 0.34 1.35 4.80
C PHE A 106 -0.92 1.45 5.65
N VAL A 107 -1.61 2.59 5.60
CA VAL A 107 -2.87 2.75 6.32
C VAL A 107 -4.01 2.79 5.31
N TYR A 108 -5.15 2.25 5.72
CA TYR A 108 -6.28 2.07 4.82
C TYR A 108 -7.58 1.98 5.61
N ALA A 109 -8.72 2.04 4.91
CA ALA A 109 -10.03 2.08 5.55
C ALA A 109 -10.82 0.78 5.47
N ALA A 110 -10.52 -0.09 4.51
CA ALA A 110 -11.32 -1.31 4.27
C ALA A 110 -11.48 -2.13 5.54
N LYS A 111 -12.65 -2.76 5.69
CA LYS A 111 -12.95 -3.54 6.89
C LYS A 111 -12.42 -4.96 6.82
N ASP A 112 -12.42 -5.56 5.63
CA ASP A 112 -11.95 -6.93 5.47
C ASP A 112 -10.43 -6.95 5.52
N PRO A 113 -9.82 -7.61 6.52
CA PRO A 113 -8.37 -7.59 6.66
C PRO A 113 -7.64 -8.50 5.67
N VAL A 114 -8.36 -9.35 4.97
CA VAL A 114 -7.76 -10.33 4.07
C VAL A 114 -7.99 -9.99 2.60
N HIS A 115 -9.21 -9.59 2.26
CA HIS A 115 -9.58 -9.37 0.86
C HIS A 115 -9.63 -7.88 0.56
N ASN A 116 -8.46 -7.25 0.59
CA ASN A 116 -8.37 -5.82 0.26
C ASN A 116 -7.10 -5.58 -0.56
N HIS A 117 -7.06 -4.41 -1.21
CA HIS A 117 -5.94 -4.11 -2.11
C HIS A 117 -4.61 -3.94 -1.36
N VAL A 118 -4.66 -3.63 -0.08
CA VAL A 118 -3.42 -3.37 0.66
C VAL A 118 -2.65 -4.66 0.90
N VAL A 119 -3.36 -5.78 1.06
CA VAL A 119 -2.70 -7.08 1.18
C VAL A 119 -1.91 -7.37 -0.09
N VAL A 120 -2.52 -7.13 -1.25
CA VAL A 120 -1.84 -7.34 -2.52
C VAL A 120 -0.63 -6.41 -2.65
N LEU A 121 -0.84 -5.15 -2.28
CA LEU A 121 0.21 -4.14 -2.38
C LEU A 121 1.39 -4.47 -1.47
N ARG A 122 1.12 -4.85 -0.23
CA ARG A 122 2.19 -5.19 0.71
C ARG A 122 2.98 -6.39 0.19
N ASP A 123 2.28 -7.42 -0.26
CA ASP A 123 2.96 -8.61 -0.78
C ASP A 123 3.80 -8.27 -2.01
N TYR A 124 3.31 -7.37 -2.85
CA TYR A 124 4.05 -6.91 -4.01
C TYR A 124 5.42 -6.33 -3.61
N PHE A 125 5.41 -5.48 -2.58
CA PHE A 125 6.66 -4.87 -2.11
C PHE A 125 7.55 -5.88 -1.40
N LEU A 126 6.97 -6.80 -0.64
CA LEU A 126 7.77 -7.82 0.02
C LEU A 126 8.46 -8.72 -1.00
N ASP A 127 7.79 -9.03 -2.11
CA ASP A 127 8.41 -9.80 -3.17
C ASP A 127 9.56 -9.05 -3.81
N LYS A 128 9.40 -7.73 -3.99
CA LYS A 128 10.47 -6.93 -4.56
C LYS A 128 11.68 -6.88 -3.65
N ASN A 129 11.47 -6.94 -2.34
CA ASN A 129 12.58 -6.94 -1.40
C ASN A 129 13.45 -8.19 -1.51
N HIS A 130 12.94 -9.24 -2.13
CA HIS A 130 13.68 -10.48 -2.27
C HIS A 130 14.36 -10.62 -3.62
N GLU A 131 14.28 -9.63 -4.47
CA GLU A 131 14.96 -9.64 -5.77
C GLU A 131 16.37 -9.05 -5.72
#